data_ef10c34345e3f396452341d806326037
#
_entry.id   ef10c34345e3f396452341d806326037
#
_cell.length_a   1.000
_cell.length_b   1.000
_cell.length_c   1.000
_cell.angle_alpha   90.00
_cell.angle_beta   90.00
_cell.angle_gamma   90.00
#
_symmetry.space_group_name_H-M   'P 1'
#
loop_
_entity.id
_entity.type
_entity.pdbx_description
1 polymer ?
#
loop_
_entity_poly.entity_id
_entity_poly.type
_entity_poly.pdbx_seq_one_letter_code
_entity_poly.pdbx_strand_id
1 'polypeptide(L)'
;MLWVGSGAFLARYRCPDCRGAVIRLSDPLERRPRCRHCGQLLRPASVLPAGSAIALGVATATLLLAAAPDLLRGVATLAVRYPLAPGLRDRFDPPPDPRRRPLVLLRQGLLQQLAEGDARWTPRVEYLSSGGTRYMYRRRSGEPPLSLAQIRALIDLPPSFDKEREVVVELLRTLQDVGVQLDLTKPRKRAAAAEWDGASRTLRIDPSVVGQGTLDFARVLNHEAIHVAQSCFGGGLRATPKLLGIDNQLTPELAEQLDQPTYAEATSAERALEAEAYANQNRLGMGAALVGRHCPLRS
;
A
#
# COMPACT_ATOMS: atom_id res chain seq x y z
N MET A 1 -30.46 40.34 -28.08
CA MET A 1 -29.42 39.80 -27.18
C MET A 1 -30.03 38.68 -26.32
N LEU A 2 -29.87 37.47 -26.73
CA LEU A 2 -30.35 36.28 -26.00
C LEU A 2 -29.28 35.87 -24.99
N TRP A 3 -29.61 35.99 -23.74
CA TRP A 3 -28.78 35.52 -22.62
C TRP A 3 -28.89 33.99 -22.55
N VAL A 4 -27.88 33.29 -23.01
CA VAL A 4 -27.78 31.82 -22.82
C VAL A 4 -27.25 31.63 -21.41
N GLY A 5 -28.13 31.22 -20.51
CA GLY A 5 -27.75 30.87 -19.15
C GLY A 5 -26.76 29.70 -19.16
N SER A 6 -25.63 29.91 -18.50
CA SER A 6 -24.64 28.87 -18.21
C SER A 6 -25.29 27.80 -17.34
N GLY A 7 -25.75 26.70 -17.95
CA GLY A 7 -26.32 25.56 -17.22
C GLY A 7 -25.23 24.76 -16.53
N ALA A 8 -25.05 25.02 -15.23
CA ALA A 8 -24.23 24.14 -14.42
C ALA A 8 -24.92 22.77 -14.26
N PHE A 9 -24.17 21.68 -14.40
CA PHE A 9 -24.66 20.31 -14.24
C PHE A 9 -24.01 19.62 -13.05
N LEU A 10 -24.77 18.76 -12.38
CA LEU A 10 -24.21 17.78 -11.45
C LEU A 10 -23.66 16.59 -12.27
N ALA A 11 -22.36 16.47 -12.33
CA ALA A 11 -21.71 15.40 -13.04
C ALA A 11 -21.00 14.47 -12.06
N ARG A 12 -21.22 13.17 -12.27
CA ARG A 12 -20.47 12.12 -11.59
C ARG A 12 -19.27 11.72 -12.43
N TYR A 13 -18.10 11.84 -11.87
CA TYR A 13 -16.85 11.47 -12.50
C TYR A 13 -16.28 10.22 -11.85
N ARG A 14 -15.67 9.35 -12.65
CA ARG A 14 -14.90 8.17 -12.18
C ARG A 14 -13.45 8.27 -12.61
N CYS A 15 -12.57 7.91 -11.69
CA CYS A 15 -11.16 7.72 -12.01
C CYS A 15 -10.97 6.36 -12.71
N PRO A 16 -10.30 6.30 -13.87
CA PRO A 16 -10.03 5.04 -14.55
C PRO A 16 -9.09 4.13 -13.74
N ASP A 17 -8.16 4.71 -12.97
CA ASP A 17 -7.12 3.96 -12.27
C ASP A 17 -7.53 3.53 -10.85
N CYS A 18 -8.01 4.48 -10.03
CA CYS A 18 -8.36 4.18 -8.64
C CYS A 18 -9.85 3.93 -8.40
N ARG A 19 -10.68 3.91 -9.45
CA ARG A 19 -12.14 3.70 -9.42
C ARG A 19 -12.93 4.65 -8.49
N GLY A 20 -12.26 5.60 -7.84
CA GLY A 20 -12.87 6.62 -7.01
C GLY A 20 -13.90 7.43 -7.80
N ALA A 21 -15.06 7.72 -7.18
CA ALA A 21 -16.11 8.54 -7.80
C ALA A 21 -16.20 9.88 -7.09
N VAL A 22 -16.38 10.95 -7.85
CA VAL A 22 -16.59 12.32 -7.35
C VAL A 22 -17.81 12.91 -8.04
N ILE A 23 -18.68 13.55 -7.27
CA ILE A 23 -19.81 14.31 -7.79
C ILE A 23 -19.43 15.79 -7.68
N ARG A 24 -19.53 16.54 -8.79
CA ARG A 24 -19.24 17.97 -8.83
C ARG A 24 -20.28 18.72 -9.68
N LEU A 25 -20.52 19.97 -9.31
CA LEU A 25 -21.10 20.93 -10.23
C LEU A 25 -20.05 21.26 -11.30
N SER A 26 -20.36 20.98 -12.54
CA SER A 26 -19.47 21.24 -13.68
C SER A 26 -20.09 22.26 -14.61
N ASP A 27 -19.27 23.19 -15.02
CA ASP A 27 -19.56 24.06 -16.16
C ASP A 27 -19.08 23.36 -17.43
N PRO A 28 -19.85 23.38 -18.55
CA PRO A 28 -19.44 22.78 -19.81
C PRO A 28 -18.14 23.36 -20.38
N LEU A 29 -17.73 24.52 -19.94
CA LEU A 29 -16.50 25.21 -20.36
C LEU A 29 -15.29 24.89 -19.44
N GLU A 30 -15.50 24.22 -18.30
CA GLU A 30 -14.45 23.93 -17.35
C GLU A 30 -13.62 22.70 -17.80
N ARG A 31 -12.30 22.79 -17.66
CA ARG A 31 -11.39 21.66 -17.95
C ARG A 31 -11.76 20.47 -17.07
N ARG A 32 -11.75 19.26 -17.65
CA ARG A 32 -12.05 18.01 -16.92
C ARG A 32 -11.28 17.94 -15.61
N PRO A 33 -11.96 17.65 -14.49
CA PRO A 33 -11.31 17.58 -13.20
C PRO A 33 -10.33 16.44 -13.13
N ARG A 34 -9.26 16.62 -12.34
CA ARG A 34 -8.28 15.57 -12.07
C ARG A 34 -8.63 14.82 -10.79
N CYS A 35 -8.31 13.55 -10.75
CA CYS A 35 -8.45 12.73 -9.56
C CYS A 35 -7.55 13.27 -8.45
N ARG A 36 -8.11 13.50 -7.25
CA ARG A 36 -7.35 13.97 -6.09
C ARG A 36 -6.36 12.94 -5.55
N HIS A 37 -6.57 11.66 -5.87
CA HIS A 37 -5.73 10.58 -5.38
C HIS A 37 -4.55 10.23 -6.31
N CYS A 38 -4.74 10.31 -7.64
CA CYS A 38 -3.73 9.88 -8.60
C CYS A 38 -3.40 10.92 -9.69
N GLY A 39 -4.02 12.10 -9.67
CA GLY A 39 -3.78 13.14 -10.66
C GLY A 39 -4.37 12.87 -12.06
N GLN A 40 -4.91 11.67 -12.33
CA GLN A 40 -5.51 11.30 -13.61
C GLN A 40 -6.76 12.11 -13.94
N LEU A 41 -6.98 12.33 -15.25
CA LEU A 41 -8.21 12.99 -15.71
C LEU A 41 -9.41 12.07 -15.44
N LEU A 42 -10.42 12.62 -14.75
CA LEU A 42 -11.63 11.88 -14.43
C LEU A 42 -12.50 11.71 -15.68
N ARG A 43 -13.14 10.55 -15.82
CA ARG A 43 -14.12 10.28 -16.88
C ARG A 43 -15.53 10.55 -16.39
N PRO A 44 -16.37 11.26 -17.16
CA PRO A 44 -17.78 11.45 -16.80
C PRO A 44 -18.49 10.09 -16.82
N ALA A 45 -19.18 9.75 -15.74
CA ALA A 45 -19.95 8.51 -15.62
C ALA A 45 -21.46 8.75 -15.74
N SER A 46 -21.95 9.92 -15.32
CA SER A 46 -23.35 10.34 -15.47
C SER A 46 -23.45 11.86 -15.32
N VAL A 47 -24.39 12.46 -16.00
CA VAL A 47 -24.69 13.89 -15.93
C VAL A 47 -26.16 14.05 -15.60
N LEU A 48 -26.47 14.80 -14.53
CA LEU A 48 -27.83 15.17 -14.17
C LEU A 48 -27.96 16.70 -14.24
N PRO A 49 -29.04 17.25 -14.81
CA PRO A 49 -29.27 18.69 -14.82
C PRO A 49 -29.42 19.19 -13.38
N ALA A 50 -28.76 20.29 -13.06
CA ALA A 50 -28.70 20.83 -11.69
C ALA A 50 -30.09 21.13 -11.08
N GLY A 51 -31.05 21.53 -11.90
CA GLY A 51 -32.41 21.77 -11.47
C GLY A 51 -33.16 20.56 -10.92
N SER A 52 -32.87 19.37 -11.47
CA SER A 52 -33.52 18.11 -11.02
C SER A 52 -32.97 17.65 -9.66
N ALA A 53 -31.70 17.93 -9.39
CA ALA A 53 -31.06 17.52 -8.11
C ALA A 53 -31.51 18.41 -6.94
N ILE A 54 -31.75 19.70 -7.18
CA ILE A 54 -32.26 20.63 -6.17
C ILE A 54 -33.71 20.31 -5.86
N ALA A 55 -34.53 20.00 -6.87
CA ALA A 55 -35.94 19.63 -6.67
C ALA A 55 -36.08 18.33 -5.85
N LEU A 56 -35.23 17.33 -6.09
CA LEU A 56 -35.21 16.08 -5.31
C LEU A 56 -34.75 16.32 -3.86
N GLY A 57 -33.73 17.14 -3.65
CA GLY A 57 -33.20 17.45 -2.33
C GLY A 57 -34.20 18.26 -1.45
N VAL A 58 -34.92 19.22 -2.02
CA VAL A 58 -35.94 20.01 -1.32
C VAL A 58 -37.18 19.16 -1.03
N ALA A 59 -37.59 18.30 -1.95
CA ALA A 59 -38.74 17.39 -1.74
C ALA A 59 -38.49 16.36 -0.63
N THR A 60 -37.28 15.82 -0.56
CA THR A 60 -36.92 14.88 0.52
C THR A 60 -36.74 15.56 1.86
N ALA A 61 -36.21 16.78 1.90
CA ALA A 61 -36.08 17.54 3.15
C ALA A 61 -37.41 18.01 3.70
N THR A 62 -38.37 18.45 2.84
CA THR A 62 -39.72 18.84 3.26
C THR A 62 -40.55 17.65 3.72
N LEU A 63 -40.44 16.48 3.10
CA LEU A 63 -41.12 15.27 3.57
C LEU A 63 -40.59 14.79 4.92
N LEU A 64 -39.27 14.87 5.16
CA LEU A 64 -38.65 14.51 6.44
C LEU A 64 -39.01 15.47 7.58
N LEU A 65 -39.15 16.78 7.30
CA LEU A 65 -39.56 17.80 8.28
C LEU A 65 -41.04 17.75 8.60
N ALA A 66 -41.90 17.34 7.66
CA ALA A 66 -43.34 17.24 7.86
C ALA A 66 -43.74 15.94 8.59
N ALA A 67 -42.91 14.94 8.60
CA ALA A 67 -43.24 13.60 9.10
C ALA A 67 -42.86 13.32 10.54
N ALA A 68 -42.25 14.23 11.33
CA ALA A 68 -42.00 13.85 12.72
C ALA A 68 -41.24 14.77 13.67
N PRO A 69 -41.82 15.17 14.73
CA PRO A 69 -41.15 15.23 16.02
C PRO A 69 -40.91 13.84 16.65
N ASP A 70 -41.73 12.86 16.33
CA ASP A 70 -41.63 11.51 16.95
C ASP A 70 -40.57 10.60 16.30
N LEU A 71 -40.25 10.74 15.00
CA LEU A 71 -39.18 10.00 14.34
C LEU A 71 -37.78 10.38 14.86
N LEU A 72 -37.54 11.64 15.18
CA LEU A 72 -36.28 12.11 15.77
C LEU A 72 -36.08 11.56 17.21
N ARG A 73 -37.14 11.42 17.98
CA ARG A 73 -37.09 10.77 19.30
C ARG A 73 -36.84 9.26 19.18
N GLY A 74 -37.43 8.61 18.18
CA GLY A 74 -37.21 7.19 17.88
C GLY A 74 -35.78 6.87 17.45
N VAL A 75 -35.18 7.69 16.61
CA VAL A 75 -33.79 7.51 16.15
C VAL A 75 -32.79 7.73 17.28
N ALA A 76 -32.99 8.72 18.15
CA ALA A 76 -32.14 8.95 19.31
C ALA A 76 -32.22 7.79 20.32
N THR A 77 -33.40 7.20 20.53
CA THR A 77 -33.56 6.04 21.42
C THR A 77 -33.05 4.73 20.82
N LEU A 78 -33.09 4.57 19.48
CA LEU A 78 -32.49 3.45 18.79
C LEU A 78 -30.95 3.49 18.85
N ALA A 79 -30.34 4.68 18.72
CA ALA A 79 -28.90 4.84 18.80
C ALA A 79 -28.32 4.51 20.20
N VAL A 80 -29.10 4.66 21.26
CA VAL A 80 -28.71 4.31 22.64
C VAL A 80 -28.95 2.82 22.94
N ARG A 81 -29.91 2.19 22.29
CA ARG A 81 -30.34 0.80 22.62
C ARG A 81 -29.63 -0.27 21.78
N TYR A 82 -29.08 0.10 20.63
CA TYR A 82 -28.32 -0.82 19.75
C TYR A 82 -26.95 -0.22 19.52
N PRO A 83 -25.91 -0.67 20.25
CA PRO A 83 -24.55 -0.31 19.87
C PRO A 83 -24.34 -0.76 18.44
N LEU A 84 -23.94 0.19 17.58
CA LEU A 84 -23.62 -0.05 16.17
C LEU A 84 -22.75 -1.30 16.09
N ALA A 85 -23.15 -2.26 15.24
CA ALA A 85 -22.38 -3.47 15.02
C ALA A 85 -20.91 -3.14 14.72
N PRO A 86 -19.93 -3.93 15.17
CA PRO A 86 -18.50 -3.63 15.02
C PRO A 86 -18.08 -3.21 13.62
N GLY A 87 -18.72 -3.72 12.57
CA GLY A 87 -18.44 -3.35 11.18
C GLY A 87 -18.94 -1.96 10.74
N LEU A 88 -19.78 -1.27 11.54
CA LEU A 88 -20.20 0.11 11.23
C LEU A 88 -19.24 1.16 11.80
N ARG A 89 -18.44 0.82 12.81
CA ARG A 89 -17.40 1.74 13.34
C ARG A 89 -16.30 1.99 12.34
N ASP A 90 -15.99 1.05 11.45
CA ASP A 90 -14.97 1.21 10.42
C ASP A 90 -15.39 2.17 9.27
N ARG A 91 -16.68 2.54 9.18
CA ARG A 91 -17.15 3.54 8.19
C ARG A 91 -16.87 4.99 8.59
N PHE A 92 -16.52 5.23 9.84
CA PHE A 92 -16.15 6.55 10.37
C PHE A 92 -14.66 6.65 10.67
N ASP A 93 -13.83 6.01 9.83
CA ASP A 93 -12.39 6.27 9.89
C ASP A 93 -12.16 7.78 9.70
N PRO A 94 -11.30 8.42 10.51
CA PRO A 94 -10.93 9.81 10.29
C PRO A 94 -10.40 9.97 8.85
N PRO A 95 -10.66 11.10 8.20
CA PRO A 95 -10.18 11.32 6.84
C PRO A 95 -8.67 11.05 6.80
N PRO A 96 -8.18 10.42 5.72
CA PRO A 96 -6.76 10.08 5.61
C PRO A 96 -5.93 11.35 5.83
N ASP A 97 -4.91 11.26 6.68
CA ASP A 97 -3.98 12.35 6.97
C ASP A 97 -3.49 12.95 5.64
N PRO A 98 -3.74 14.26 5.36
CA PRO A 98 -3.34 14.89 4.12
C PRO A 98 -1.82 14.90 3.91
N ARG A 99 -1.02 14.61 4.95
CA ARG A 99 0.44 14.45 4.88
C ARG A 99 0.84 13.07 4.32
N ARG A 100 -0.08 12.10 4.27
CA ARG A 100 0.18 10.76 3.72
C ARG A 100 0.05 10.80 2.21
N ARG A 101 1.13 10.53 1.50
CA ARG A 101 1.13 10.45 0.04
C ARG A 101 0.18 9.34 -0.42
N PRO A 102 -0.68 9.58 -1.42
CA PRO A 102 -1.49 8.52 -2.01
C PRO A 102 -0.60 7.37 -2.51
N LEU A 103 -1.01 6.12 -2.29
CA LEU A 103 -0.22 4.93 -2.63
C LEU A 103 0.17 4.88 -4.12
N VAL A 104 -0.61 5.51 -5.00
CA VAL A 104 -0.32 5.59 -6.45
C VAL A 104 0.87 6.50 -6.75
N LEU A 105 0.97 7.67 -6.09
CA LEU A 105 2.14 8.56 -6.22
C LEU A 105 3.37 7.92 -5.55
N LEU A 106 3.16 7.24 -4.41
CA LEU A 106 4.20 6.44 -3.76
C LEU A 106 4.70 5.35 -4.72
N ARG A 107 3.80 4.67 -5.43
CA ARG A 107 4.12 3.54 -6.32
C ARG A 107 4.98 3.97 -7.52
N GLN A 108 4.66 5.07 -8.21
CA GLN A 108 5.47 5.54 -9.33
C GLN A 108 6.86 5.98 -8.87
N GLY A 109 6.95 6.80 -7.82
CA GLY A 109 8.23 7.21 -7.25
C GLY A 109 9.02 6.05 -6.66
N LEU A 110 8.35 5.07 -6.04
CA LEU A 110 9.00 3.88 -5.49
C LEU A 110 9.65 3.03 -6.55
N LEU A 111 8.95 2.70 -7.65
CA LEU A 111 9.52 1.87 -8.72
C LEU A 111 10.75 2.52 -9.36
N GLN A 112 10.73 3.85 -9.51
CA GLN A 112 11.91 4.59 -9.98
C GLN A 112 13.06 4.48 -8.98
N GLN A 113 12.81 4.70 -7.69
CA GLN A 113 13.83 4.59 -6.65
C GLN A 113 14.40 3.16 -6.52
N LEU A 114 13.56 2.14 -6.71
CA LEU A 114 14.01 0.75 -6.75
C LEU A 114 14.93 0.49 -7.95
N ALA A 115 14.60 1.01 -9.13
CA ALA A 115 15.46 0.92 -10.30
C ALA A 115 16.80 1.65 -10.11
N GLU A 116 16.79 2.80 -9.44
CA GLU A 116 18.02 3.51 -9.04
C GLU A 116 18.83 2.70 -8.01
N GLY A 117 18.13 2.00 -7.08
CA GLY A 117 18.74 1.05 -6.16
C GLY A 117 19.44 -0.09 -6.91
N ASP A 118 18.73 -0.76 -7.82
CA ASP A 118 19.27 -1.84 -8.65
C ASP A 118 20.52 -1.39 -9.41
N ALA A 119 20.48 -0.20 -10.03
CA ALA A 119 21.60 0.36 -10.79
C ALA A 119 22.85 0.61 -9.92
N ARG A 120 22.68 0.92 -8.61
CA ARG A 120 23.83 1.12 -7.70
C ARG A 120 24.59 -0.18 -7.42
N TRP A 121 23.91 -1.32 -7.47
CA TRP A 121 24.50 -2.63 -7.20
C TRP A 121 24.96 -3.34 -8.48
N THR A 122 24.53 -2.86 -9.64
CA THR A 122 24.97 -3.39 -10.93
C THR A 122 26.41 -2.93 -11.20
N PRO A 123 27.34 -3.85 -11.54
CA PRO A 123 28.70 -3.49 -11.93
C PRO A 123 28.70 -2.57 -13.15
N ARG A 124 29.71 -1.70 -13.24
CA ARG A 124 29.87 -0.77 -14.37
C ARG A 124 31.34 -0.65 -14.79
N VAL A 125 31.53 -0.27 -16.03
CA VAL A 125 32.86 0.00 -16.61
C VAL A 125 33.05 1.50 -16.80
N GLU A 126 34.24 1.97 -16.54
CA GLU A 126 34.71 3.33 -16.82
C GLU A 126 35.95 3.24 -17.71
N TYR A 127 35.92 3.93 -18.85
CA TYR A 127 37.07 4.06 -19.75
C TYR A 127 37.86 5.30 -19.36
N LEU A 128 39.13 5.09 -19.03
CA LEU A 128 40.03 6.17 -18.60
C LEU A 128 40.63 6.88 -19.81
N SER A 129 40.90 8.18 -19.67
CA SER A 129 41.57 8.98 -20.71
C SER A 129 42.98 8.48 -21.06
N SER A 130 43.61 7.70 -20.16
CA SER A 130 44.89 7.02 -20.38
C SER A 130 44.77 5.76 -21.25
N GLY A 131 43.58 5.40 -21.78
CA GLY A 131 43.33 4.19 -22.54
C GLY A 131 43.07 2.94 -21.65
N GLY A 132 43.15 3.09 -20.33
CA GLY A 132 42.86 1.98 -19.39
C GLY A 132 41.37 1.80 -19.17
N THR A 133 41.00 0.63 -18.61
CA THR A 133 39.64 0.29 -18.25
C THR A 133 39.55 0.03 -16.74
N ARG A 134 38.61 0.69 -16.08
CA ARG A 134 38.31 0.50 -14.67
C ARG A 134 36.98 -0.16 -14.51
N TYR A 135 36.94 -1.28 -13.77
CA TYR A 135 35.70 -1.99 -13.38
C TYR A 135 35.31 -1.58 -11.97
N MET A 136 34.06 -1.14 -11.79
CA MET A 136 33.52 -0.71 -10.50
C MET A 136 32.32 -1.55 -10.15
N TYR A 137 32.31 -2.12 -8.94
CA TYR A 137 31.14 -2.79 -8.39
C TYR A 137 31.07 -2.57 -6.88
N ARG A 138 29.87 -2.64 -6.35
CA ARG A 138 29.62 -2.67 -4.92
C ARG A 138 29.36 -4.08 -4.48
N ARG A 139 29.79 -4.44 -3.29
CA ARG A 139 29.58 -5.73 -2.68
C ARG A 139 28.70 -5.56 -1.45
N ARG A 140 27.70 -6.40 -1.31
CA ARG A 140 26.87 -6.45 -0.09
C ARG A 140 27.65 -7.14 1.02
N SER A 141 27.28 -6.86 2.26
CA SER A 141 27.87 -7.54 3.41
C SER A 141 27.59 -9.03 3.30
N GLY A 142 28.61 -9.85 3.56
CA GLY A 142 28.51 -11.31 3.46
C GLY A 142 28.64 -11.90 2.05
N GLU A 143 28.51 -11.12 0.98
CA GLU A 143 28.72 -11.66 -0.38
C GLU A 143 30.22 -11.91 -0.66
N PRO A 144 30.57 -13.01 -1.35
CA PRO A 144 31.94 -13.24 -1.78
C PRO A 144 32.35 -12.21 -2.85
N PRO A 145 33.66 -11.90 -2.97
CA PRO A 145 34.14 -11.02 -4.04
C PRO A 145 33.93 -11.65 -5.41
N LEU A 146 33.44 -10.86 -6.35
CA LEU A 146 33.29 -11.29 -7.73
C LEU A 146 34.64 -11.32 -8.46
N SER A 147 34.86 -12.34 -9.27
CA SER A 147 35.96 -12.38 -10.22
C SER A 147 35.75 -11.37 -11.36
N LEU A 148 36.82 -10.98 -12.04
CA LEU A 148 36.73 -10.08 -13.20
C LEU A 148 35.81 -10.62 -14.31
N ALA A 149 35.83 -11.94 -14.52
CA ALA A 149 34.95 -12.59 -15.51
C ALA A 149 33.46 -12.44 -15.12
N GLN A 150 33.12 -12.63 -13.84
CA GLN A 150 31.76 -12.43 -13.34
C GLN A 150 31.32 -10.95 -13.43
N ILE A 151 32.21 -10.02 -13.11
CA ILE A 151 31.93 -8.59 -13.24
C ILE A 151 31.64 -8.24 -14.69
N ARG A 152 32.46 -8.70 -15.65
CA ARG A 152 32.22 -8.49 -17.08
C ARG A 152 30.88 -9.08 -17.53
N ALA A 153 30.60 -10.33 -17.16
CA ALA A 153 29.33 -10.97 -17.49
C ALA A 153 28.09 -10.20 -16.99
N LEU A 154 28.18 -9.63 -15.77
CA LEU A 154 27.10 -8.80 -15.21
C LEU A 154 26.98 -7.41 -15.89
N ILE A 155 28.06 -6.90 -16.49
CA ILE A 155 28.02 -5.66 -17.29
C ILE A 155 27.39 -5.96 -18.66
N ASP A 156 27.80 -7.06 -19.30
CA ASP A 156 27.32 -7.46 -20.61
C ASP A 156 25.85 -7.89 -20.59
N LEU A 157 25.45 -8.57 -19.51
CA LEU A 157 24.06 -9.01 -19.27
C LEU A 157 23.62 -8.66 -17.85
N PRO A 158 23.20 -7.42 -17.60
CA PRO A 158 22.73 -7.02 -16.29
C PRO A 158 21.46 -7.77 -15.87
N PRO A 159 21.31 -8.09 -14.57
CA PRO A 159 20.12 -8.78 -14.09
C PRO A 159 18.86 -7.92 -14.32
N SER A 160 17.81 -8.52 -14.82
CA SER A 160 16.48 -7.92 -14.85
C SER A 160 15.74 -8.24 -13.55
N PHE A 161 15.04 -7.24 -13.01
CA PHE A 161 14.18 -7.36 -11.83
C PHE A 161 12.71 -7.11 -12.18
N ASP A 162 12.31 -7.34 -13.43
CA ASP A 162 10.95 -7.02 -13.89
C ASP A 162 9.91 -7.88 -13.19
N LYS A 163 10.20 -9.17 -12.98
CA LYS A 163 9.31 -10.10 -12.24
C LYS A 163 9.13 -9.69 -10.78
N GLU A 164 10.21 -9.30 -10.12
CA GLU A 164 10.18 -8.81 -8.74
C GLU A 164 9.40 -7.49 -8.65
N ARG A 165 9.53 -6.60 -9.63
CA ARG A 165 8.73 -5.36 -9.71
C ARG A 165 7.24 -5.63 -9.90
N GLU A 166 6.89 -6.61 -10.73
CA GLU A 166 5.50 -7.05 -10.90
C GLU A 166 4.92 -7.57 -9.58
N VAL A 167 5.66 -8.41 -8.86
CA VAL A 167 5.26 -8.92 -7.54
C VAL A 167 5.11 -7.79 -6.53
N VAL A 168 6.03 -6.83 -6.49
CA VAL A 168 5.91 -5.64 -5.63
C VAL A 168 4.63 -4.87 -5.93
N VAL A 169 4.34 -4.64 -7.21
CA VAL A 169 3.12 -3.93 -7.65
C VAL A 169 1.84 -4.68 -7.26
N GLU A 170 1.82 -6.00 -7.43
CA GLU A 170 0.69 -6.84 -7.05
C GLU A 170 0.48 -6.82 -5.53
N LEU A 171 1.55 -7.00 -4.77
CA LEU A 171 1.48 -7.01 -3.31
C LEU A 171 1.04 -5.66 -2.75
N LEU A 172 1.56 -4.55 -3.27
CA LEU A 172 1.11 -3.21 -2.90
C LEU A 172 -0.38 -2.99 -3.17
N ARG A 173 -0.88 -3.52 -4.30
CA ARG A 173 -2.31 -3.46 -4.63
C ARG A 173 -3.14 -4.29 -3.64
N THR A 174 -2.72 -5.53 -3.38
CA THR A 174 -3.40 -6.44 -2.45
C THR A 174 -3.48 -5.84 -1.05
N LEU A 175 -2.39 -5.29 -0.54
CA LEU A 175 -2.34 -4.62 0.77
C LEU A 175 -3.29 -3.40 0.81
N GLN A 176 -3.33 -2.61 -0.25
CA GLN A 176 -4.24 -1.46 -0.36
C GLN A 176 -5.71 -1.89 -0.36
N ASP A 177 -6.04 -2.95 -1.10
CA ASP A 177 -7.42 -3.44 -1.25
C ASP A 177 -7.99 -3.93 0.09
N VAL A 178 -7.16 -4.44 0.99
CA VAL A 178 -7.56 -4.81 2.36
C VAL A 178 -7.44 -3.67 3.37
N GLY A 179 -6.95 -2.50 2.97
CA GLY A 179 -6.90 -1.30 3.80
C GLY A 179 -5.63 -1.10 4.61
N VAL A 180 -4.55 -1.78 4.25
CA VAL A 180 -3.21 -1.52 4.78
C VAL A 180 -2.64 -0.25 4.16
N GLN A 181 -1.98 0.57 4.96
CA GLN A 181 -1.24 1.76 4.54
C GLN A 181 0.25 1.44 4.52
N LEU A 182 0.94 1.86 3.45
CA LEU A 182 2.39 1.76 3.36
C LEU A 182 3.02 3.12 3.61
N ASP A 183 3.94 3.19 4.55
CA ASP A 183 4.76 4.36 4.83
C ASP A 183 6.25 4.01 4.64
N LEU A 184 6.96 4.79 3.82
CA LEU A 184 8.41 4.73 3.73
C LEU A 184 9.01 5.61 4.83
N THR A 185 9.01 5.09 6.05
CA THR A 185 9.52 5.75 7.25
C THR A 185 10.22 4.73 8.14
N LYS A 186 11.10 5.20 9.03
CA LYS A 186 11.76 4.31 9.98
C LYS A 186 10.73 3.56 10.82
N PRO A 187 10.88 2.22 10.95
CA PRO A 187 10.14 1.42 11.92
C PRO A 187 10.31 1.96 13.34
N ARG A 188 9.32 1.74 14.19
CA ARG A 188 9.42 2.05 15.61
C ARG A 188 10.30 1.05 16.33
N LYS A 189 10.23 -0.22 15.89
CA LYS A 189 11.08 -1.30 16.39
C LYS A 189 12.53 -1.00 16.01
N ARG A 190 13.39 -0.91 17.01
CA ARG A 190 14.81 -0.55 16.83
C ARG A 190 15.51 -1.55 15.91
N ALA A 191 16.30 -1.03 14.95
CA ALA A 191 17.08 -1.80 13.97
C ALA A 191 16.25 -2.70 13.03
N ALA A 192 14.90 -2.62 13.02
CA ALA A 192 14.09 -3.33 12.07
C ALA A 192 14.16 -2.67 10.68
N ALA A 193 14.20 -3.49 9.63
CA ALA A 193 14.12 -3.04 8.24
C ALA A 193 12.69 -2.60 7.86
N ALA A 194 11.69 -3.26 8.46
CA ALA A 194 10.28 -2.93 8.33
C ALA A 194 9.51 -3.33 9.59
N GLU A 195 8.24 -2.92 9.64
CA GLU A 195 7.36 -3.20 10.77
C GLU A 195 5.89 -3.16 10.32
N TRP A 196 5.15 -4.22 10.58
CA TRP A 196 3.70 -4.20 10.54
C TRP A 196 3.13 -3.70 11.88
N ASP A 197 2.39 -2.62 11.85
CA ASP A 197 1.65 -2.07 13.00
C ASP A 197 0.14 -2.28 12.77
N GLY A 198 -0.39 -3.36 13.32
CA GLY A 198 -1.81 -3.71 13.18
C GLY A 198 -2.74 -2.67 13.81
N ALA A 199 -2.32 -1.99 14.90
CA ALA A 199 -3.13 -0.98 15.56
C ALA A 199 -3.43 0.22 14.65
N SER A 200 -2.43 0.69 13.90
CA SER A 200 -2.58 1.77 12.92
C SER A 200 -2.86 1.25 11.50
N ARG A 201 -2.85 -0.07 11.26
CA ARG A 201 -2.94 -0.68 9.93
C ARG A 201 -1.87 -0.13 8.98
N THR A 202 -0.68 0.12 9.50
CA THR A 202 0.41 0.73 8.75
C THR A 202 1.60 -0.23 8.69
N LEU A 203 2.07 -0.46 7.49
CA LEU A 203 3.31 -1.15 7.22
C LEU A 203 4.38 -0.08 6.98
N ARG A 204 5.39 -0.02 7.86
CA ARG A 204 6.52 0.89 7.76
C ARG A 204 7.71 0.16 7.18
N ILE A 205 8.36 0.76 6.19
CA ILE A 205 9.61 0.23 5.62
C ILE A 205 10.66 1.35 5.72
N ASP A 206 11.83 1.01 6.27
CA ASP A 206 12.95 1.95 6.32
C ASP A 206 13.34 2.37 4.90
N PRO A 207 13.46 3.68 4.61
CA PRO A 207 13.84 4.17 3.28
C PRO A 207 15.15 3.59 2.75
N SER A 208 16.06 3.15 3.63
CA SER A 208 17.32 2.53 3.24
C SER A 208 17.12 1.20 2.48
N VAL A 209 16.01 0.48 2.74
CA VAL A 209 15.67 -0.77 2.06
C VAL A 209 15.42 -0.54 0.56
N VAL A 210 14.82 0.61 0.21
CA VAL A 210 14.64 1.00 -1.20
C VAL A 210 15.98 1.12 -1.92
N GLY A 211 17.00 1.65 -1.22
CA GLY A 211 18.35 1.77 -1.75
C GLY A 211 19.09 0.44 -1.95
N GLN A 212 18.59 -0.66 -1.35
CA GLN A 212 19.11 -2.02 -1.57
C GLN A 212 18.62 -2.63 -2.89
N GLY A 213 17.63 -2.03 -3.53
CA GLY A 213 17.09 -2.45 -4.82
C GLY A 213 15.84 -3.33 -4.71
N THR A 214 15.35 -3.72 -5.88
CA THR A 214 14.02 -4.33 -6.04
C THR A 214 13.89 -5.67 -5.30
N LEU A 215 14.89 -6.54 -5.39
CA LEU A 215 14.82 -7.88 -4.78
C LEU A 215 14.73 -7.83 -3.26
N ASP A 216 15.57 -7.01 -2.62
CA ASP A 216 15.55 -6.88 -1.15
C ASP A 216 14.29 -6.20 -0.66
N PHE A 217 13.83 -5.17 -1.38
CA PHE A 217 12.55 -4.53 -1.08
C PHE A 217 11.38 -5.53 -1.19
N ALA A 218 11.36 -6.35 -2.26
CA ALA A 218 10.32 -7.35 -2.46
C ALA A 218 10.31 -8.40 -1.33
N ARG A 219 11.50 -8.84 -0.86
CA ARG A 219 11.63 -9.77 0.28
C ARG A 219 11.08 -9.18 1.56
N VAL A 220 11.48 -7.95 1.89
CA VAL A 220 11.03 -7.25 3.10
C VAL A 220 9.52 -7.01 3.04
N LEU A 221 9.00 -6.53 1.91
CA LEU A 221 7.57 -6.32 1.73
C LEU A 221 6.77 -7.63 1.84
N ASN A 222 7.29 -8.73 1.28
CA ASN A 222 6.67 -10.05 1.36
C ASN A 222 6.64 -10.59 2.79
N HIS A 223 7.73 -10.39 3.56
CA HIS A 223 7.83 -10.72 4.98
C HIS A 223 6.75 -10.00 5.79
N GLU A 224 6.64 -8.69 5.65
CA GLU A 224 5.64 -7.89 6.37
C GLU A 224 4.20 -8.23 5.95
N ALA A 225 3.99 -8.58 4.68
CA ALA A 225 2.68 -9.02 4.22
C ALA A 225 2.25 -10.35 4.86
N ILE A 226 3.20 -11.24 5.21
CA ILE A 226 2.90 -12.44 5.98
C ILE A 226 2.40 -12.07 7.37
N HIS A 227 2.99 -11.08 8.04
CA HIS A 227 2.49 -10.58 9.33
C HIS A 227 1.10 -9.95 9.23
N VAL A 228 0.81 -9.25 8.13
CA VAL A 228 -0.56 -8.79 7.84
C VAL A 228 -1.53 -9.96 7.75
N ALA A 229 -1.16 -11.03 7.02
CA ALA A 229 -1.99 -12.23 6.90
C ALA A 229 -2.16 -12.97 8.24
N GLN A 230 -1.12 -13.05 9.08
CA GLN A 230 -1.16 -13.58 10.45
C GLN A 230 -2.15 -12.81 11.33
N SER A 231 -2.17 -11.47 11.22
CA SER A 231 -3.16 -10.63 11.92
C SER A 231 -4.58 -10.91 11.41
N CYS A 232 -4.77 -10.96 10.10
CA CYS A 232 -6.09 -11.26 9.51
C CYS A 232 -6.59 -12.64 9.92
N PHE A 233 -5.73 -13.66 9.94
CA PHE A 233 -6.05 -15.00 10.40
C PHE A 233 -6.39 -15.02 11.89
N GLY A 234 -5.82 -14.10 12.68
CA GLY A 234 -6.17 -13.88 14.08
C GLY A 234 -7.55 -13.27 14.31
N GLY A 235 -8.18 -12.71 13.26
CA GLY A 235 -9.51 -12.11 13.34
C GLY A 235 -9.63 -10.72 12.72
N GLY A 236 -8.64 -10.28 11.93
CA GLY A 236 -8.62 -9.01 11.20
C GLY A 236 -7.32 -8.24 11.39
N LEU A 237 -7.15 -7.15 10.64
CA LEU A 237 -5.90 -6.37 10.61
C LEU A 237 -5.41 -5.89 11.98
N ARG A 238 -6.32 -5.69 12.94
CA ARG A 238 -6.01 -5.24 14.30
C ARG A 238 -5.95 -6.35 15.34
N ALA A 239 -6.20 -7.59 14.92
CA ALA A 239 -6.20 -8.72 15.83
C ALA A 239 -4.78 -9.14 16.20
N THR A 240 -4.65 -9.85 17.30
CA THR A 240 -3.41 -10.52 17.68
C THR A 240 -3.03 -11.52 16.59
N PRO A 241 -1.80 -11.45 16.02
CA PRO A 241 -1.36 -12.35 14.98
C PRO A 241 -1.40 -13.81 15.45
N LYS A 242 -1.70 -14.74 14.52
CA LYS A 242 -1.66 -16.18 14.75
C LYS A 242 -0.86 -16.85 13.64
N LEU A 243 -0.20 -17.95 13.96
CA LEU A 243 0.50 -18.78 12.98
C LEU A 243 -0.46 -19.24 11.89
N LEU A 244 -0.03 -19.11 10.65
CA LEU A 244 -0.78 -19.55 9.46
C LEU A 244 -0.65 -21.07 9.23
N GLY A 245 0.32 -21.71 9.88
CA GLY A 245 0.64 -23.13 9.70
C GLY A 245 1.40 -23.40 8.41
N ILE A 246 2.11 -22.41 7.88
CA ILE A 246 3.03 -22.57 6.74
C ILE A 246 4.44 -22.96 7.23
N ASP A 247 5.37 -23.14 6.30
CA ASP A 247 6.76 -23.50 6.63
C ASP A 247 7.37 -22.50 7.63
N ASN A 248 8.02 -23.02 8.67
CA ASN A 248 8.71 -22.24 9.70
C ASN A 248 10.14 -22.71 9.94
N GLN A 249 10.66 -23.56 9.04
CA GLN A 249 12.04 -24.04 9.14
C GLN A 249 13.00 -22.98 8.64
N LEU A 250 13.88 -22.54 9.52
CA LEU A 250 14.89 -21.53 9.20
C LEU A 250 16.17 -22.18 8.72
N THR A 251 16.80 -21.59 7.71
CA THR A 251 18.21 -21.87 7.44
C THR A 251 19.08 -21.31 8.57
N PRO A 252 20.33 -21.77 8.74
CA PRO A 252 21.23 -21.23 9.77
C PRO A 252 21.33 -19.68 9.70
N GLU A 253 21.43 -19.12 8.50
CA GLU A 253 21.55 -17.66 8.30
C GLU A 253 20.29 -16.90 8.72
N LEU A 254 19.11 -17.50 8.53
CA LEU A 254 17.84 -16.90 8.97
C LEU A 254 17.63 -17.08 10.48
N ALA A 255 18.13 -18.17 11.05
CA ALA A 255 18.09 -18.37 12.50
C ALA A 255 18.93 -17.32 13.24
N GLU A 256 20.13 -17.00 12.73
CA GLU A 256 20.97 -15.92 13.27
C GLU A 256 20.26 -14.56 13.29
N GLN A 257 19.32 -14.31 12.37
CA GLN A 257 18.55 -13.06 12.37
C GLN A 257 17.61 -12.96 13.57
N LEU A 258 17.04 -14.07 14.04
CA LEU A 258 16.20 -14.09 15.23
C LEU A 258 16.99 -13.93 16.55
N ASP A 259 18.31 -14.10 16.51
CA ASP A 259 19.20 -13.89 17.64
C ASP A 259 19.72 -12.44 17.73
N GLN A 260 19.34 -11.58 16.76
CA GLN A 260 19.73 -10.18 16.79
C GLN A 260 19.05 -9.41 17.95
N PRO A 261 19.65 -8.29 18.40
CA PRO A 261 19.09 -7.47 19.49
C PRO A 261 17.65 -7.00 19.27
N THR A 262 17.20 -6.93 18.01
CA THR A 262 15.82 -6.60 17.62
C THR A 262 14.81 -7.57 18.23
N TYR A 263 15.20 -8.82 18.47
CA TYR A 263 14.36 -9.90 18.99
C TYR A 263 14.73 -10.34 20.42
N ALA A 264 15.60 -9.59 21.10
CA ALA A 264 16.07 -9.94 22.46
C ALA A 264 14.92 -10.09 23.47
N GLU A 265 13.89 -9.25 23.34
CA GLU A 265 12.73 -9.23 24.24
C GLU A 265 11.52 -9.97 23.65
N ALA A 266 11.66 -10.59 22.45
CA ALA A 266 10.56 -11.29 21.79
C ALA A 266 10.19 -12.57 22.54
N THR A 267 8.90 -12.74 22.79
CA THR A 267 8.34 -13.97 23.36
C THR A 267 8.51 -15.16 22.42
N SER A 268 8.35 -16.38 22.92
CA SER A 268 8.39 -17.59 22.08
C SER A 268 7.32 -17.57 20.99
N ALA A 269 6.14 -17.00 21.26
CA ALA A 269 5.06 -16.85 20.29
C ALA A 269 5.43 -15.85 19.18
N GLU A 270 6.03 -14.71 19.52
CA GLU A 270 6.51 -13.73 18.53
C GLU A 270 7.65 -14.31 17.69
N ARG A 271 8.60 -15.01 18.29
CA ARG A 271 9.67 -15.70 17.57
C ARG A 271 9.12 -16.74 16.57
N ALA A 272 8.06 -17.45 16.92
CA ALA A 272 7.42 -18.41 16.03
C ALA A 272 6.75 -17.71 14.83
N LEU A 273 6.09 -16.57 15.04
CA LEU A 273 5.50 -15.76 13.96
C LEU A 273 6.58 -15.24 13.00
N GLU A 274 7.69 -14.74 13.55
CA GLU A 274 8.84 -14.28 12.77
C GLU A 274 9.49 -15.43 11.99
N ALA A 275 9.66 -16.61 12.62
CA ALA A 275 10.20 -17.78 11.94
C ALA A 275 9.38 -18.18 10.70
N GLU A 276 8.04 -18.16 10.83
CA GLU A 276 7.13 -18.41 9.72
C GLU A 276 7.28 -17.35 8.62
N ALA A 277 7.44 -16.08 8.96
CA ALA A 277 7.64 -15.00 8.00
C ALA A 277 9.01 -15.09 7.31
N TYR A 278 10.10 -15.32 8.07
CA TYR A 278 11.45 -15.48 7.52
C TYR A 278 11.59 -16.68 6.59
N ALA A 279 11.05 -17.85 6.98
CA ALA A 279 11.11 -19.06 6.17
C ALA A 279 10.45 -18.87 4.79
N ASN A 280 9.49 -17.94 4.68
CA ASN A 280 8.71 -17.74 3.46
C ASN A 280 8.99 -16.41 2.74
N GLN A 281 9.82 -15.52 3.28
CA GLN A 281 10.07 -14.19 2.69
C GLN A 281 10.61 -14.23 1.26
N ASN A 282 11.37 -15.28 0.91
CA ASN A 282 11.96 -15.47 -0.41
C ASN A 282 10.98 -16.08 -1.44
N ARG A 283 9.81 -16.54 -1.01
CA ARG A 283 8.74 -17.02 -1.89
C ARG A 283 7.92 -15.81 -2.34
N LEU A 284 8.48 -15.03 -3.25
CA LEU A 284 7.86 -13.81 -3.74
C LEU A 284 6.46 -14.11 -4.29
N GLY A 285 5.49 -13.23 -3.97
CA GLY A 285 4.06 -13.43 -4.27
C GLY A 285 3.28 -14.20 -3.20
N MET A 286 3.94 -14.91 -2.28
CA MET A 286 3.25 -15.65 -1.22
C MET A 286 2.50 -14.72 -0.27
N GLY A 287 3.09 -13.58 0.10
CA GLY A 287 2.43 -12.56 0.92
C GLY A 287 1.13 -12.07 0.30
N ALA A 288 1.12 -11.78 -1.00
CA ALA A 288 -0.11 -11.37 -1.70
C ALA A 288 -1.18 -12.47 -1.66
N ALA A 289 -0.80 -13.72 -1.92
CA ALA A 289 -1.71 -14.86 -1.88
C ALA A 289 -2.29 -15.09 -0.47
N LEU A 290 -1.47 -14.96 0.58
CA LEU A 290 -1.89 -15.13 1.98
C LEU A 290 -2.80 -13.98 2.43
N VAL A 291 -2.45 -12.72 2.12
CA VAL A 291 -3.30 -11.56 2.40
C VAL A 291 -4.64 -11.71 1.68
N GLY A 292 -4.65 -12.07 0.40
CA GLY A 292 -5.88 -12.28 -0.37
C GLY A 292 -6.76 -13.41 0.19
N ARG A 293 -6.16 -14.43 0.81
CA ARG A 293 -6.87 -15.56 1.41
C ARG A 293 -7.47 -15.23 2.77
N HIS A 294 -6.73 -14.52 3.63
CA HIS A 294 -7.08 -14.38 5.04
C HIS A 294 -7.67 -13.02 5.40
N CYS A 295 -7.43 -11.99 4.60
CA CYS A 295 -7.95 -10.67 4.86
C CYS A 295 -9.22 -10.39 4.05
N PRO A 296 -10.32 -9.95 4.69
CA PRO A 296 -11.51 -9.56 3.95
C PRO A 296 -11.23 -8.32 3.11
N LEU A 297 -11.72 -8.31 1.88
CA LEU A 297 -11.68 -7.12 1.04
C LEU A 297 -12.49 -6.00 1.71
N ARG A 298 -11.99 -4.78 1.63
CA ARG A 298 -12.75 -3.59 2.04
C ARG A 298 -13.97 -3.43 1.13
N SER A 299 -15.15 -3.69 1.68
CA SER A 299 -16.45 -3.47 1.02
C SER A 299 -16.76 -1.97 0.90
#